data_eeb56a2fc6dec0116f54ef4d1adf0b89
#
_entry.id   eeb56a2fc6dec0116f54ef4d1adf0b89
#
_cell.length_a   1.000
_cell.length_b   1.000
_cell.length_c   1.000
_cell.angle_alpha   90.00
_cell.angle_beta   90.00
_cell.angle_gamma   90.00
#
_symmetry.space_group_name_H-M   'P 1'
#
loop_
_entity.id
_entity.type
_entity.pdbx_description
1 polymer ?
#
loop_
_entity_poly.entity_id
_entity_poly.type
_entity_poly.pdbx_seq_one_letter_code
_entity_poly.pdbx_strand_id
1 'polypeptide(L)'
;MLFRSTASAAFAKKAIISVGDIAPSLGLALNPKLLPAEVSLAYEKLVSADVVVVGTPVYKGSYTGLVKHFFDLLDPKVLSGKVAVLAATGGSDHHSLVLEHQLRPLLSFFGVHTVPTTVYVKDSDFVKEEGGAYRLNNPDVSKRIDTIVEQTLWLLSRNNGVQSIAA
;
A
#
# COMPACT_ATOMS: atom_id res chain seq x y z
N MET A 1 7.01 -7.35 6.11
CA MET A 1 8.16 -7.84 5.33
C MET A 1 7.71 -8.93 4.33
N LEU A 2 6.63 -8.67 3.61
CA LEU A 2 5.89 -9.65 2.77
C LEU A 2 6.41 -9.84 1.34
N PHE A 3 7.36 -9.02 0.86
CA PHE A 3 7.76 -8.99 -0.56
C PHE A 3 9.23 -9.34 -0.80
N ARG A 4 9.82 -10.26 -0.06
CA ARG A 4 11.28 -10.43 -0.09
C ARG A 4 11.87 -11.39 -1.12
N SER A 5 11.12 -12.31 -1.74
CA SER A 5 11.79 -13.33 -2.56
C SER A 5 11.79 -13.10 -4.07
N THR A 6 10.65 -12.76 -4.66
CA THR A 6 10.55 -12.60 -6.14
C THR A 6 10.51 -11.15 -6.59
N ALA A 7 9.85 -10.26 -5.83
CA ALA A 7 9.78 -8.84 -6.15
C ALA A 7 11.09 -8.08 -5.91
N SER A 8 12.03 -8.63 -5.12
CA SER A 8 13.24 -7.92 -4.72
C SER A 8 14.16 -7.55 -5.88
N ALA A 9 14.20 -8.36 -6.93
CA ALA A 9 15.03 -8.12 -8.10
C ALA A 9 14.38 -7.15 -9.12
N ALA A 10 13.06 -7.00 -9.07
CA ALA A 10 12.32 -6.18 -10.04
C ALA A 10 12.25 -4.69 -9.70
N PHE A 11 12.48 -4.32 -8.41
CA PHE A 11 12.36 -2.93 -7.94
C PHE A 11 13.70 -2.42 -7.41
N ALA A 12 14.23 -1.38 -8.06
CA ALA A 12 15.57 -0.84 -7.80
C ALA A 12 15.66 -0.06 -6.47
N LYS A 13 14.59 0.61 -6.05
CA LYS A 13 14.52 1.41 -4.82
C LYS A 13 13.28 1.05 -4.01
N LYS A 14 13.42 0.95 -2.68
CA LYS A 14 12.32 0.67 -1.76
C LYS A 14 12.36 1.65 -0.60
N ALA A 15 11.20 2.19 -0.26
CA ALA A 15 11.00 2.98 0.94
C ALA A 15 9.81 2.40 1.73
N ILE A 16 9.89 2.44 3.05
CA ILE A 16 8.78 2.10 3.94
C ILE A 16 8.37 3.39 4.65
N ILE A 17 7.07 3.65 4.65
CA ILE A 17 6.43 4.70 5.43
C ILE A 17 5.55 3.97 6.45
N SER A 18 5.94 4.02 7.71
CA SER A 18 5.11 3.57 8.81
C SER A 18 4.28 4.75 9.32
N VAL A 19 2.99 4.72 9.02
CA VAL A 19 2.07 5.79 9.46
C VAL A 19 1.97 5.82 10.99
N GLY A 20 2.17 4.66 11.65
CA GLY A 20 2.23 4.57 13.10
C GLY A 20 3.42 5.32 13.70
N ASP A 21 4.59 5.26 13.05
CA ASP A 21 5.81 5.91 13.57
C ASP A 21 5.70 7.44 13.49
N ILE A 22 5.03 7.96 12.47
CA ILE A 22 4.80 9.41 12.30
C ILE A 22 3.46 9.88 12.90
N ALA A 23 2.73 9.01 13.61
CA ALA A 23 1.40 9.33 14.15
C ALA A 23 1.36 10.58 15.03
N PRO A 24 2.34 10.87 15.91
CA PRO A 24 2.33 12.10 16.70
C PRO A 24 2.36 13.36 15.84
N SER A 25 3.23 13.41 14.84
CA SER A 25 3.34 14.55 13.90
C SER A 25 2.14 14.61 12.97
N LEU A 26 1.68 13.46 12.47
CA LEU A 26 0.51 13.36 11.60
C LEU A 26 -0.76 13.81 12.31
N GLY A 27 -0.96 13.44 13.58
CA GLY A 27 -2.14 13.85 14.38
C GLY A 27 -2.22 15.36 14.61
N LEU A 28 -1.11 16.09 14.54
CA LEU A 28 -1.07 17.55 14.62
C LEU A 28 -1.25 18.22 13.25
N ALA A 29 -1.13 17.50 12.16
CA ALA A 29 -1.25 18.01 10.80
C ALA A 29 -2.73 18.15 10.40
N LEU A 30 -3.33 19.31 10.66
CA LEU A 30 -4.72 19.61 10.31
C LEU A 30 -4.87 20.44 9.04
N ASN A 31 -3.78 20.94 8.50
CA ASN A 31 -3.76 21.77 7.30
C ASN A 31 -2.76 21.22 6.29
N PRO A 32 -3.20 20.82 5.09
CA PRO A 32 -2.32 20.27 4.05
C PRO A 32 -1.24 21.25 3.56
N LYS A 33 -1.38 22.55 3.82
CA LYS A 33 -0.37 23.57 3.49
C LYS A 33 0.69 23.77 4.58
N LEU A 34 0.51 23.22 5.76
CA LEU A 34 1.37 23.39 6.93
C LEU A 34 1.68 22.02 7.55
N LEU A 35 2.45 21.22 6.83
CA LEU A 35 2.78 19.87 7.25
C LEU A 35 4.05 19.84 8.12
N PRO A 36 4.06 19.05 9.21
CA PRO A 36 5.29 18.75 9.94
C PRO A 36 6.34 18.12 9.03
N ALA A 37 7.62 18.34 9.32
CA ALA A 37 8.73 17.87 8.48
C ALA A 37 8.72 16.35 8.25
N GLU A 38 8.39 15.56 9.25
CA GLU A 38 8.30 14.10 9.14
C GLU A 38 7.21 13.66 8.16
N VAL A 39 6.05 14.34 8.17
CA VAL A 39 4.94 14.07 7.25
C VAL A 39 5.30 14.48 5.84
N SER A 40 5.97 15.64 5.67
CA SER A 40 6.46 16.11 4.36
C SER A 40 7.47 15.11 3.76
N LEU A 41 8.43 14.62 4.54
CA LEU A 41 9.39 13.60 4.11
C LEU A 41 8.72 12.28 3.73
N ALA A 42 7.65 11.88 4.44
CA ALA A 42 6.87 10.71 4.08
C ALA A 42 6.17 10.89 2.73
N TYR A 43 5.61 12.07 2.48
CA TYR A 43 4.98 12.39 1.20
C TYR A 43 5.97 12.47 0.05
N GLU A 44 7.16 13.03 0.25
CA GLU A 44 8.22 13.02 -0.77
C GLU A 44 8.58 11.59 -1.20
N LYS A 45 8.73 10.67 -0.24
CA LYS A 45 8.94 9.23 -0.53
C LYS A 45 7.79 8.62 -1.30
N LEU A 46 6.54 8.92 -0.90
CA LEU A 46 5.34 8.40 -1.56
C LEU A 46 5.22 8.91 -3.00
N VAL A 47 5.40 10.21 -3.19
CA VAL A 47 5.29 10.88 -4.49
C VAL A 47 6.40 10.45 -5.45
N SER A 48 7.60 10.14 -4.95
CA SER A 48 8.71 9.67 -5.79
C SER A 48 8.59 8.21 -6.23
N ALA A 49 7.64 7.45 -5.71
CA ALA A 49 7.47 6.03 -6.03
C ALA A 49 6.65 5.84 -7.32
N ASP A 50 7.02 4.87 -8.16
CA ASP A 50 6.24 4.42 -9.31
C ASP A 50 5.11 3.46 -8.89
N VAL A 51 5.38 2.69 -7.84
CA VAL A 51 4.43 1.73 -7.24
C VAL A 51 4.25 2.03 -5.77
N VAL A 52 3.00 2.13 -5.35
CA VAL A 52 2.61 2.33 -3.97
C VAL A 52 1.93 1.07 -3.43
N VAL A 53 2.51 0.46 -2.41
CA VAL A 53 1.86 -0.64 -1.68
C VAL A 53 1.22 -0.08 -0.42
N VAL A 54 -0.12 -0.09 -0.37
CA VAL A 54 -0.87 0.37 0.79
C VAL A 54 -1.32 -0.82 1.61
N GLY A 55 -0.73 -0.96 2.80
CA GLY A 55 -1.07 -1.99 3.77
C GLY A 55 -1.69 -1.41 5.04
N THR A 56 -2.78 -2.00 5.52
CA THR A 56 -3.49 -1.54 6.73
C THR A 56 -4.04 -2.72 7.52
N PRO A 57 -4.00 -2.69 8.85
CA PRO A 57 -4.86 -3.58 9.63
C PRO A 57 -6.32 -3.14 9.48
N VAL A 58 -7.24 -4.10 9.63
CA VAL A 58 -8.67 -3.80 9.64
C VAL A 58 -9.11 -3.47 11.08
N TYR A 59 -9.55 -2.25 11.29
CA TYR A 59 -10.14 -1.80 12.55
C TYR A 59 -11.60 -1.41 12.32
N LYS A 60 -12.51 -2.05 13.09
CA LYS A 60 -13.95 -1.74 13.02
C LYS A 60 -14.54 -1.80 11.58
N GLY A 61 -14.07 -2.78 10.80
CA GLY A 61 -14.60 -3.04 9.46
C GLY A 61 -14.03 -2.15 8.35
N SER A 62 -12.97 -1.37 8.62
CA SER A 62 -12.33 -0.49 7.63
C SER A 62 -10.82 -0.40 7.83
N TYR A 63 -10.13 0.31 6.95
CA TYR A 63 -8.76 0.75 7.18
C TYR A 63 -8.70 1.70 8.38
N THR A 64 -7.51 1.87 8.96
CA THR A 64 -7.35 2.69 10.18
C THR A 64 -7.60 4.18 9.91
N GLY A 65 -8.07 4.90 10.93
CA GLY A 65 -8.23 6.35 10.86
C GLY A 65 -6.94 7.10 10.53
N LEU A 66 -5.78 6.57 10.97
CA LEU A 66 -4.47 7.15 10.62
C LEU A 66 -4.17 7.03 9.12
N VAL A 67 -4.51 5.92 8.48
CA VAL A 67 -4.39 5.77 7.03
C VAL A 67 -5.30 6.76 6.32
N LYS A 68 -6.54 6.91 6.76
CA LYS A 68 -7.46 7.89 6.18
C LYS A 68 -6.90 9.31 6.31
N HIS A 69 -6.47 9.70 7.51
CA HIS A 69 -5.92 11.03 7.78
C HIS A 69 -4.66 11.32 6.96
N PHE A 70 -3.79 10.32 6.78
CA PHE A 70 -2.61 10.44 5.92
C PHE A 70 -2.99 10.79 4.47
N PHE A 71 -4.01 10.13 3.92
CA PHE A 71 -4.48 10.42 2.56
C PHE A 71 -5.31 11.71 2.47
N ASP A 72 -6.01 12.12 3.53
CA ASP A 72 -6.81 13.36 3.54
C ASP A 72 -5.99 14.64 3.40
N LEU A 73 -4.73 14.59 3.79
CA LEU A 73 -3.81 15.73 3.70
C LEU A 73 -3.02 15.76 2.38
N LEU A 74 -3.17 14.74 1.53
CA LEU A 74 -2.42 14.61 0.29
C LEU A 74 -3.14 15.32 -0.87
N ASP A 75 -2.41 16.06 -1.70
CA ASP A 75 -2.97 16.61 -2.93
C ASP A 75 -3.47 15.47 -3.84
N PRO A 76 -4.72 15.52 -4.30
CA PRO A 76 -5.31 14.47 -5.13
C PRO A 76 -4.53 14.10 -6.40
N LYS A 77 -3.78 15.04 -6.96
CA LYS A 77 -3.09 14.85 -8.25
C LYS A 77 -1.74 14.14 -8.14
N VAL A 78 -1.13 14.09 -6.96
CA VAL A 78 0.26 13.63 -6.81
C VAL A 78 0.44 12.12 -7.01
N LEU A 79 -0.62 11.34 -6.93
CA LEU A 79 -0.60 9.91 -7.17
C LEU A 79 -1.19 9.50 -8.54
N SER A 80 -1.71 10.45 -9.30
CA SER A 80 -2.36 10.16 -10.59
C SER A 80 -1.43 9.38 -11.53
N GLY A 81 -1.97 8.31 -12.12
CA GLY A 81 -1.26 7.44 -13.06
C GLY A 81 -0.27 6.45 -12.41
N LYS A 82 -0.02 6.52 -11.09
CA LYS A 82 0.82 5.52 -10.40
C LYS A 82 0.11 4.17 -10.28
N VAL A 83 0.87 3.12 -10.06
CA VAL A 83 0.33 1.78 -9.77
C VAL A 83 0.19 1.59 -8.26
N ALA A 84 -0.95 1.09 -7.81
CA ALA A 84 -1.19 0.80 -6.39
C ALA A 84 -1.56 -0.66 -6.14
N VAL A 85 -0.88 -1.27 -5.16
CA VAL A 85 -1.18 -2.59 -4.60
C VAL A 85 -1.88 -2.41 -3.27
N LEU A 86 -2.96 -3.15 -3.04
CA LEU A 86 -3.78 -3.07 -1.84
C LEU A 86 -3.60 -4.32 -0.98
N ALA A 87 -3.28 -4.10 0.29
CA ALA A 87 -3.09 -5.16 1.26
C ALA A 87 -3.81 -4.82 2.58
N ALA A 88 -4.35 -5.83 3.24
CA ALA A 88 -4.86 -5.67 4.59
C ALA A 88 -4.59 -6.90 5.46
N THR A 89 -4.57 -6.69 6.76
CA THR A 89 -4.51 -7.76 7.76
C THR A 89 -5.70 -7.69 8.70
N GLY A 90 -6.15 -8.85 9.19
CA GLY A 90 -7.21 -8.91 10.19
C GLY A 90 -7.34 -10.28 10.83
N GLY A 91 -8.13 -10.36 11.90
CA GLY A 91 -8.29 -11.57 12.71
C GLY A 91 -9.24 -12.62 12.11
N SER A 92 -10.02 -12.30 11.08
CA SER A 92 -11.01 -13.20 10.49
C SER A 92 -11.32 -12.89 9.02
N ASP A 93 -11.94 -13.84 8.31
CA ASP A 93 -12.35 -13.68 6.90
C ASP A 93 -13.52 -12.70 6.70
N HIS A 94 -14.25 -12.32 7.75
CA HIS A 94 -15.42 -11.46 7.66
C HIS A 94 -15.16 -10.10 7.02
N HIS A 95 -13.91 -9.65 7.04
CA HIS A 95 -13.51 -8.34 6.50
C HIS A 95 -12.65 -8.44 5.23
N SER A 96 -12.58 -9.61 4.59
CA SER A 96 -11.73 -9.82 3.41
C SER A 96 -12.03 -8.86 2.25
N LEU A 97 -13.28 -8.43 2.12
CA LEU A 97 -13.72 -7.48 1.08
C LEU A 97 -13.44 -6.00 1.40
N VAL A 98 -12.87 -5.67 2.57
CA VAL A 98 -12.55 -4.28 2.94
C VAL A 98 -11.66 -3.60 1.91
N LEU A 99 -10.77 -4.36 1.27
CA LEU A 99 -9.89 -3.86 0.23
C LEU A 99 -10.67 -3.34 -0.98
N GLU A 100 -11.76 -4.02 -1.36
CA GLU A 100 -12.55 -3.70 -2.55
C GLU A 100 -13.51 -2.53 -2.31
N HIS A 101 -14.22 -2.51 -1.18
CA HIS A 101 -15.26 -1.52 -0.94
C HIS A 101 -14.85 -0.36 -0.01
N GLN A 102 -13.64 -0.38 0.56
CA GLN A 102 -13.11 0.71 1.39
C GLN A 102 -11.81 1.28 0.82
N LEU A 103 -10.76 0.45 0.66
CA LEU A 103 -9.44 0.95 0.30
C LEU A 103 -9.33 1.27 -1.20
N ARG A 104 -9.88 0.43 -2.07
CA ARG A 104 -9.86 0.68 -3.52
C ARG A 104 -10.57 1.99 -3.90
N PRO A 105 -11.78 2.33 -3.41
CA PRO A 105 -12.40 3.62 -3.68
C PRO A 105 -11.56 4.81 -3.18
N LEU A 106 -10.92 4.69 -2.01
CA LEU A 106 -10.04 5.74 -1.51
C LEU A 106 -8.89 6.01 -2.47
N LEU A 107 -8.21 4.96 -2.93
CA LEU A 107 -7.07 5.10 -3.86
C LEU A 107 -7.52 5.53 -5.26
N SER A 108 -8.69 5.09 -5.71
CA SER A 108 -9.26 5.50 -7.00
C SER A 108 -9.53 6.99 -7.07
N PHE A 109 -9.85 7.64 -5.95
CA PHE A 109 -9.99 9.10 -5.85
C PHE A 109 -8.73 9.85 -6.31
N PHE A 110 -7.55 9.25 -6.11
CA PHE A 110 -6.27 9.82 -6.52
C PHE A 110 -5.87 9.49 -7.97
N GLY A 111 -6.73 8.83 -8.74
CA GLY A 111 -6.45 8.47 -10.12
C GLY A 111 -5.33 7.45 -10.29
N VAL A 112 -5.09 6.59 -9.31
CA VAL A 112 -4.10 5.50 -9.40
C VAL A 112 -4.65 4.29 -10.14
N HIS A 113 -3.79 3.53 -10.80
CA HIS A 113 -4.10 2.24 -11.38
C HIS A 113 -3.97 1.16 -10.32
N THR A 114 -5.07 0.79 -9.67
CA THR A 114 -5.04 -0.27 -8.67
C THR A 114 -4.89 -1.64 -9.33
N VAL A 115 -3.96 -2.45 -8.82
CA VAL A 115 -3.79 -3.85 -9.25
C VAL A 115 -5.10 -4.61 -9.03
N PRO A 116 -5.58 -5.42 -10.00
CA PRO A 116 -6.85 -6.14 -9.86
C PRO A 116 -6.88 -7.07 -8.64
N THR A 117 -5.81 -7.83 -8.43
CA THR A 117 -5.69 -8.73 -7.27
C THR A 117 -5.24 -7.97 -6.04
N THR A 118 -5.96 -8.15 -4.94
CA THR A 118 -5.61 -7.61 -3.61
C THR A 118 -5.17 -8.74 -2.69
N VAL A 119 -4.52 -8.45 -1.57
CA VAL A 119 -4.15 -9.47 -0.59
C VAL A 119 -4.66 -9.13 0.81
N TYR A 120 -5.50 -10.01 1.33
CA TYR A 120 -5.93 -10.00 2.72
C TYR A 120 -5.25 -11.16 3.45
N VAL A 121 -4.63 -10.89 4.59
CA VAL A 121 -3.85 -11.86 5.36
C VAL A 121 -4.39 -11.90 6.79
N LYS A 122 -4.63 -13.11 7.30
CA LYS A 122 -5.07 -13.30 8.69
C LYS A 122 -3.90 -13.51 9.62
N ASP A 123 -4.10 -13.27 10.89
CA ASP A 123 -3.12 -13.58 11.93
C ASP A 123 -2.73 -15.05 11.90
N SER A 124 -3.68 -15.96 11.61
CA SER A 124 -3.47 -17.41 11.47
C SER A 124 -2.62 -17.80 10.26
N ASP A 125 -2.42 -16.93 9.29
CA ASP A 125 -1.56 -17.19 8.12
C ASP A 125 -0.07 -17.03 8.45
N PHE A 126 0.25 -16.57 9.65
CA PHE A 126 1.62 -16.39 10.12
C PHE A 126 2.02 -17.43 11.16
N VAL A 127 3.29 -17.83 11.11
CA VAL A 127 3.95 -18.61 12.15
C VAL A 127 5.03 -17.76 12.78
N LYS A 128 5.05 -17.75 14.12
CA LYS A 128 6.11 -17.09 14.88
C LYS A 128 7.34 -17.98 14.88
N GLU A 129 8.47 -17.45 14.45
CA GLU A 129 9.76 -18.13 14.43
C GLU A 129 10.54 -17.96 15.74
N GLU A 130 11.53 -18.82 15.96
CA GLU A 130 12.52 -18.62 17.02
C GLU A 130 13.23 -17.28 16.80
N GLY A 131 13.24 -16.41 17.82
CA GLY A 131 13.72 -15.04 17.69
C GLY A 131 12.62 -13.99 17.49
N GLY A 132 11.34 -14.39 17.46
CA GLY A 132 10.18 -13.49 17.49
C GLY A 132 9.72 -12.90 16.15
N ALA A 133 10.42 -13.25 15.06
CA ALA A 133 9.98 -12.88 13.71
C ALA A 133 8.72 -13.66 13.29
N TYR A 134 7.94 -13.10 12.37
CA TYR A 134 6.79 -13.77 11.79
C TYR A 134 7.08 -14.13 10.34
N ARG A 135 6.77 -15.38 9.98
CA ARG A 135 6.84 -15.89 8.60
C ARG A 135 5.44 -16.19 8.09
N LEU A 136 5.15 -15.77 6.88
CA LEU A 136 3.92 -16.18 6.19
C LEU A 136 3.99 -17.71 5.94
N ASN A 137 2.94 -18.42 6.35
CA ASN A 137 2.85 -19.87 6.25
C ASN A 137 1.55 -20.33 5.55
N ASN A 138 1.06 -19.51 4.63
CA ASN A 138 -0.10 -19.83 3.80
C ASN A 138 0.30 -19.81 2.32
N PRO A 139 0.37 -21.01 1.64
CA PRO A 139 0.76 -21.11 0.23
C PRO A 139 -0.18 -20.34 -0.71
N ASP A 140 -1.47 -20.30 -0.42
CA ASP A 140 -2.44 -19.59 -1.27
C ASP A 140 -2.22 -18.08 -1.22
N VAL A 141 -1.91 -17.54 -0.04
CA VAL A 141 -1.52 -16.14 0.11
C VAL A 141 -0.22 -15.86 -0.63
N SER A 142 0.77 -16.76 -0.55
CA SER A 142 2.03 -16.63 -1.28
C SER A 142 1.80 -16.58 -2.80
N LYS A 143 1.03 -17.52 -3.34
CA LYS A 143 0.67 -17.56 -4.76
C LYS A 143 -0.10 -16.30 -5.20
N ARG A 144 -0.99 -15.79 -4.33
CA ARG A 144 -1.71 -14.56 -4.59
C ARG A 144 -0.78 -13.34 -4.66
N ILE A 145 0.26 -13.31 -3.83
CA ILE A 145 1.30 -12.27 -3.88
C ILE A 145 2.08 -12.35 -5.20
N ASP A 146 2.43 -13.55 -5.67
CA ASP A 146 3.11 -13.72 -6.96
C ASP A 146 2.25 -13.17 -8.11
N THR A 147 0.95 -13.47 -8.13
CA THR A 147 0.00 -12.90 -9.09
C THR A 147 -0.04 -11.36 -9.02
N ILE A 148 -0.01 -10.77 -7.81
CA ILE A 148 0.03 -9.32 -7.63
C ILE A 148 1.31 -8.73 -8.25
N VAL A 149 2.46 -9.39 -8.07
CA VAL A 149 3.73 -8.95 -8.65
C VAL A 149 3.67 -8.95 -10.18
N GLU A 150 3.19 -10.05 -10.78
CA GLU A 150 3.03 -10.15 -12.24
C GLU A 150 2.12 -9.05 -12.80
N GLN A 151 0.96 -8.84 -12.18
CA GLN A 151 0.02 -7.79 -12.58
C GLN A 151 0.61 -6.38 -12.40
N THR A 152 1.38 -6.16 -11.35
CA THR A 152 2.06 -4.88 -11.11
C THR A 152 3.07 -4.58 -12.21
N LEU A 153 3.90 -5.55 -12.58
CA LEU A 153 4.89 -5.42 -13.64
C LEU A 153 4.22 -5.19 -15.01
N TRP A 154 3.12 -5.87 -15.27
CA TRP A 154 2.33 -5.66 -16.48
C TRP A 154 1.76 -4.24 -16.57
N LEU A 155 1.17 -3.71 -15.48
CA LEU A 155 0.66 -2.34 -15.45
C LEU A 155 1.77 -1.30 -15.65
N LEU A 156 2.94 -1.48 -15.01
CA LEU A 156 4.08 -0.58 -15.19
C LEU A 156 4.57 -0.55 -16.65
N SER A 157 4.63 -1.70 -17.31
CA SER A 157 5.06 -1.77 -18.72
C SER A 157 4.11 -1.01 -19.65
N ARG A 158 2.83 -0.97 -19.35
CA ARG A 158 1.81 -0.23 -20.12
C ARG A 158 1.86 1.28 -19.84
N ASN A 159 2.06 1.70 -18.59
CA ASN A 159 2.19 3.10 -18.24
C ASN A 159 3.37 3.77 -18.95
N ASN A 160 4.52 3.11 -19.00
CA ASN A 160 5.70 3.62 -19.69
C ASN A 160 5.48 3.72 -21.21
N GLY A 161 4.67 2.84 -21.80
CA GLY A 161 4.31 2.89 -23.22
C GLY A 161 3.37 4.04 -23.59
N VAL A 162 2.48 4.46 -22.71
CA VAL A 162 1.54 5.57 -22.94
C VAL A 162 2.24 6.94 -22.88
N GLN A 163 3.23 7.09 -22.02
CA GLN A 163 4.02 8.33 -21.95
C GLN A 163 4.85 8.58 -23.22
N SER A 164 5.26 7.52 -23.93
CA SER A 164 5.99 7.64 -25.20
C SER A 164 5.13 8.02 -26.42
N ILE A 165 3.80 7.94 -26.31
CA ILE A 165 2.85 8.30 -27.38
C ILE A 165 2.36 9.76 -27.23
N ALA A 166 2.48 10.33 -26.04
CA ALA A 166 2.04 11.70 -25.71
C ALA A 166 3.17 12.73 -25.79
N ALA A 167 4.37 12.35 -26.17
CA ALA A 167 5.53 13.20 -26.40
C ALA A 167 5.81 13.35 -27.92
#